data_97696f95c9c88fcc36b9a44a493a4350
#
_entry.id   97696f95c9c88fcc36b9a44a493a4350
#
_cell.length_a   1.000
_cell.length_b   1.000
_cell.length_c   1.000
_cell.angle_alpha   90.00
_cell.angle_beta   90.00
_cell.angle_gamma   90.00
#
_symmetry.space_group_name_H-M   'P 1'
#
loop_
_entity.id
_entity.type
_entity.pdbx_description
1 polymer ?
#
loop_
_entity_poly.entity_id
_entity_poly.type
_entity_poly.pdbx_seq_one_letter_code
_entity_poly.pdbx_strand_id
1 'polypeptide(L)'
;MELFQAEKKDLEDIVALAHALFEGNEIETLRAEMEVLLHDADAAIFLCRLEGMAVGFAQCQLRRDYVEGAKSSPVGYLEGIYVKETCRRQGIARALLQCAEAWAKEKGCREFASDCTLENQESLRFHQNVGFAEANRIICFIKRL
;
A
#
# COMPACT_ATOMS: atom_id res chain seq x y z
N MET A 1 3.82 19.61 1.95
CA MET A 1 3.50 18.17 1.90
C MET A 1 3.44 17.64 3.33
N GLU A 2 2.29 17.16 3.71
CA GLU A 2 2.06 16.58 5.03
C GLU A 2 1.88 15.07 4.88
N LEU A 3 2.68 14.29 5.59
CA LEU A 3 2.65 12.83 5.61
C LEU A 3 2.35 12.35 7.02
N PHE A 4 1.37 11.47 7.17
CA PHE A 4 0.98 10.98 8.50
C PHE A 4 0.28 9.63 8.41
N GLN A 5 0.28 8.91 9.53
CA GLN A 5 -0.52 7.68 9.66
C GLN A 5 -1.99 8.06 9.85
N ALA A 6 -2.85 7.51 9.02
CA ALA A 6 -4.26 7.82 9.03
C ALA A 6 -4.97 7.23 10.25
N GLU A 7 -6.01 7.92 10.68
CA GLU A 7 -6.90 7.54 11.77
C GLU A 7 -8.34 7.42 11.25
N LYS A 8 -9.25 7.02 12.11
CA LYS A 8 -10.67 6.86 11.77
C LYS A 8 -11.28 8.13 11.14
N LYS A 9 -10.88 9.30 11.60
CA LYS A 9 -11.36 10.59 11.06
C LYS A 9 -11.00 10.80 9.59
N ASP A 10 -10.00 10.06 9.09
CA ASP A 10 -9.50 10.18 7.73
C ASP A 10 -10.16 9.17 6.76
N LEU A 11 -11.12 8.38 7.25
CA LEU A 11 -11.71 7.27 6.49
C LEU A 11 -12.25 7.67 5.12
N GLU A 12 -12.98 8.77 5.03
CA GLU A 12 -13.58 9.19 3.75
C GLU A 12 -12.52 9.60 2.72
N ASP A 13 -11.45 10.23 3.16
CA ASP A 13 -10.31 10.54 2.27
C ASP A 13 -9.65 9.27 1.75
N ILE A 14 -9.45 8.28 2.64
CA ILE A 14 -8.89 6.98 2.27
C ILE A 14 -9.77 6.28 1.25
N VAL A 15 -11.08 6.23 1.50
CA VAL A 15 -12.04 5.55 0.62
C VAL A 15 -12.03 6.16 -0.78
N ALA A 16 -11.99 7.48 -0.87
CA ALA A 16 -11.95 8.17 -2.15
C ALA A 16 -10.68 7.81 -2.96
N LEU A 17 -9.52 7.79 -2.29
CA LEU A 17 -8.25 7.43 -2.93
C LEU A 17 -8.20 5.94 -3.27
N ALA A 18 -8.68 5.08 -2.39
CA ALA A 18 -8.72 3.64 -2.63
C ALA A 18 -9.65 3.28 -3.78
N HIS A 19 -10.78 3.97 -3.91
CA HIS A 19 -11.71 3.77 -5.02
C HIS A 19 -11.07 4.12 -6.37
N ALA A 20 -10.18 5.09 -6.40
CA ALA A 20 -9.43 5.42 -7.60
C ALA A 20 -8.39 4.35 -7.95
N LEU A 21 -7.79 3.70 -6.96
CA LEU A 21 -6.78 2.66 -7.17
C LEU A 21 -7.41 1.29 -7.50
N PHE A 22 -8.38 0.88 -6.69
CA PHE A 22 -9.01 -0.44 -6.79
C PHE A 22 -10.27 -0.36 -7.67
N GLU A 23 -10.06 -0.24 -8.97
CA GLU A 23 -11.14 -0.16 -9.94
C GLU A 23 -12.05 -1.39 -9.86
N GLY A 24 -13.35 -1.15 -10.02
CA GLY A 24 -14.36 -2.21 -9.98
C GLY A 24 -14.86 -2.58 -8.59
N ASN A 25 -14.26 -2.06 -7.53
CA ASN A 25 -14.76 -2.27 -6.16
C ASN A 25 -15.81 -1.21 -5.79
N GLU A 26 -16.84 -1.64 -5.09
CA GLU A 26 -17.88 -0.74 -4.61
C GLU A 26 -17.36 0.10 -3.43
N ILE A 27 -17.80 1.35 -3.37
CA ILE A 27 -17.38 2.29 -2.32
C ILE A 27 -17.71 1.75 -0.92
N GLU A 28 -18.89 1.16 -0.72
CA GLU A 28 -19.29 0.63 0.59
C GLU A 28 -18.43 -0.55 1.02
N THR A 29 -18.03 -1.41 0.07
CA THR A 29 -17.10 -2.51 0.35
C THR A 29 -15.73 -1.96 0.77
N LEU A 30 -15.21 -1.00 0.04
CA LEU A 30 -13.94 -0.35 0.38
C LEU A 30 -13.98 0.34 1.74
N ARG A 31 -15.09 1.03 2.04
CA ARG A 31 -15.26 1.70 3.34
C ARG A 31 -15.19 0.69 4.49
N ALA A 32 -15.88 -0.44 4.36
CA ALA A 32 -15.86 -1.49 5.37
C ALA A 32 -14.45 -2.08 5.55
N GLU A 33 -13.77 -2.35 4.45
CA GLU A 33 -12.39 -2.89 4.48
C GLU A 33 -11.40 -1.91 5.11
N MET A 34 -11.45 -0.64 4.73
CA MET A 34 -10.55 0.38 5.26
C MET A 34 -10.80 0.63 6.75
N GLU A 35 -12.06 0.59 7.17
CA GLU A 35 -12.40 0.74 8.60
C GLU A 35 -11.79 -0.39 9.42
N VAL A 36 -11.86 -1.63 8.94
CA VAL A 36 -11.23 -2.77 9.60
C VAL A 36 -9.72 -2.57 9.71
N LEU A 37 -9.06 -2.14 8.63
CA LEU A 37 -7.62 -1.92 8.61
C LEU A 37 -7.18 -0.82 9.59
N LEU A 38 -7.97 0.23 9.74
CA LEU A 38 -7.67 1.32 10.68
C LEU A 38 -7.68 0.86 12.14
N HIS A 39 -8.36 -0.23 12.46
CA HIS A 39 -8.43 -0.81 13.81
C HIS A 39 -7.48 -2.00 13.99
N ASP A 40 -6.75 -2.39 12.94
CA ASP A 40 -5.84 -3.53 12.98
C ASP A 40 -4.41 -3.07 13.33
N ALA A 41 -3.88 -3.57 14.46
CA ALA A 41 -2.53 -3.23 14.89
C ALA A 41 -1.44 -3.75 13.92
N ASP A 42 -1.78 -4.72 13.06
CA ASP A 42 -0.88 -5.30 12.06
C ASP A 42 -1.06 -4.64 10.68
N ALA A 43 -1.77 -3.53 10.62
CA ALA A 43 -1.96 -2.77 9.39
C ALA A 43 -1.74 -1.28 9.64
N ALA A 44 -1.41 -0.55 8.61
CA ALA A 44 -1.31 0.90 8.64
C ALA A 44 -1.67 1.49 7.28
N ILE A 45 -2.27 2.66 7.33
CA ILE A 45 -2.54 3.45 6.14
C ILE A 45 -1.88 4.80 6.35
N PHE A 46 -1.06 5.23 5.39
CA PHE A 46 -0.41 6.52 5.41
C PHE A 46 -1.05 7.43 4.36
N LEU A 47 -1.27 8.68 4.72
CA LEU A 47 -1.85 9.69 3.84
C LEU A 47 -0.84 10.80 3.57
N CYS A 48 -0.95 11.37 2.39
CA CYS A 48 -0.29 12.61 2.03
C CYS A 48 -1.34 13.68 1.75
N ARG A 49 -1.18 14.85 2.37
CA ARG A 49 -1.98 16.04 2.05
C ARG A 49 -1.11 17.12 1.45
N LEU A 50 -1.66 17.80 0.47
CA LEU A 50 -1.13 19.03 -0.10
C LEU A 50 -2.22 20.11 0.08
N GLU A 51 -1.85 21.22 0.73
CA GLU A 51 -2.79 22.32 0.97
C GLU A 51 -4.11 21.84 1.60
N GLY A 52 -4.01 20.91 2.55
CA GLY A 52 -5.15 20.37 3.26
C GLY A 52 -5.95 19.27 2.53
N MET A 53 -5.63 18.96 1.29
CA MET A 53 -6.34 17.96 0.51
C MET A 53 -5.56 16.65 0.43
N ALA A 54 -6.23 15.54 0.67
CA ALA A 54 -5.63 14.21 0.53
C ALA A 54 -5.35 13.91 -0.94
N VAL A 55 -4.11 13.66 -1.27
CA VAL A 55 -3.65 13.45 -2.65
C VAL A 55 -3.03 12.09 -2.90
N GLY A 56 -2.71 11.34 -1.86
CA GLY A 56 -2.14 10.02 -1.99
C GLY A 56 -2.21 9.22 -0.71
N PHE A 57 -2.12 7.89 -0.84
CA PHE A 57 -2.08 6.97 0.29
C PHE A 57 -1.20 5.76 0.00
N ALA A 58 -0.74 5.12 1.07
CA ALA A 58 -0.13 3.81 1.04
C ALA A 58 -0.79 2.94 2.09
N GLN A 59 -1.16 1.73 1.71
CA GLN A 59 -1.74 0.72 2.60
C GLN A 59 -0.73 -0.39 2.79
N CYS A 60 -0.41 -0.73 4.03
CA CYS A 60 0.53 -1.80 4.33
C CYS A 60 0.05 -2.66 5.49
N GLN A 61 0.51 -3.91 5.51
CA GLN A 61 0.16 -4.90 6.52
C GLN A 61 1.37 -5.75 6.86
N LEU A 62 1.33 -6.39 8.02
CA LEU A 62 2.27 -7.45 8.34
C LEU A 62 1.73 -8.76 7.79
N ARG A 63 2.60 -9.53 7.14
CA ARG A 63 2.29 -10.90 6.72
C ARG A 63 3.20 -11.85 7.45
N ARG A 64 2.61 -12.86 8.07
CA ARG A 64 3.34 -13.92 8.81
C ARG A 64 3.37 -15.23 8.07
N ASP A 65 2.47 -15.42 7.11
CA ASP A 65 2.44 -16.56 6.22
C ASP A 65 3.46 -16.38 5.09
N TYR A 66 3.51 -17.34 4.19
CA TYR A 66 4.47 -17.32 3.09
C TYR A 66 4.40 -16.04 2.26
N VAL A 67 5.56 -15.42 2.05
CA VAL A 67 5.76 -14.30 1.14
C VAL A 67 6.87 -14.67 0.16
N GLU A 68 6.57 -14.57 -1.13
CA GLU A 68 7.53 -14.90 -2.19
C GLU A 68 8.81 -14.07 -2.06
N GLY A 69 9.96 -14.77 -2.00
CA GLY A 69 11.28 -14.15 -1.87
C GLY A 69 11.69 -13.78 -0.45
N ALA A 70 10.81 -13.89 0.53
CA ALA A 70 11.13 -13.55 1.91
C ALA A 70 11.85 -14.68 2.63
N LYS A 71 12.74 -14.30 3.56
CA LYS A 71 13.52 -15.22 4.42
C LYS A 71 13.27 -14.98 5.90
N SER A 72 12.32 -14.13 6.23
CA SER A 72 12.01 -13.71 7.60
C SER A 72 10.49 -13.61 7.80
N SER A 73 10.07 -13.44 9.05
CA SER A 73 8.67 -13.22 9.43
C SER A 73 8.64 -12.41 10.72
N PRO A 74 7.73 -11.44 10.87
CA PRO A 74 6.79 -10.98 9.87
C PRO A 74 7.48 -10.19 8.74
N VAL A 75 6.79 -10.08 7.61
CA VAL A 75 7.22 -9.26 6.48
C VAL A 75 6.25 -8.10 6.34
N GLY A 76 6.76 -6.89 6.20
CA GLY A 76 5.93 -5.74 5.83
C GLY A 76 5.49 -5.90 4.37
N TYR A 77 4.24 -5.60 4.07
CA TYR A 77 3.70 -5.79 2.73
C TYR A 77 2.96 -4.54 2.27
N LEU A 78 3.38 -4.01 1.13
CA LEU A 78 2.69 -2.90 0.48
C LEU A 78 1.49 -3.45 -0.29
N GLU A 79 0.29 -3.26 0.26
CA GLU A 79 -0.95 -3.76 -0.33
C GLU A 79 -1.49 -2.85 -1.42
N GLY A 80 -1.21 -1.56 -1.33
CA GLY A 80 -1.61 -0.58 -2.32
C GLY A 80 -0.92 0.75 -2.11
N ILE A 81 -0.66 1.46 -3.19
CA ILE A 81 -0.14 2.82 -3.16
C ILE A 81 -0.72 3.59 -4.34
N TYR A 82 -1.18 4.80 -4.07
CA TYR A 82 -1.79 5.64 -5.08
C TYR A 82 -1.52 7.11 -4.81
N VAL A 83 -1.25 7.83 -5.87
CA VAL A 83 -1.14 9.30 -5.86
C VAL A 83 -1.99 9.83 -7.00
N LYS A 84 -2.80 10.84 -6.73
CA LYS A 84 -3.60 11.51 -7.75
C LYS A 84 -2.72 11.90 -8.93
N GLU A 85 -3.20 11.66 -10.14
CA GLU A 85 -2.44 11.86 -11.37
C GLU A 85 -1.83 13.27 -11.46
N THR A 86 -2.62 14.28 -11.09
CA THR A 86 -2.18 15.68 -11.10
C THR A 86 -1.08 16.00 -10.08
N CYS A 87 -0.85 15.12 -9.12
CA CYS A 87 0.12 15.31 -8.04
C CYS A 87 1.33 14.37 -8.17
N ARG A 88 1.44 13.62 -9.25
CA ARG A 88 2.54 12.67 -9.47
C ARG A 88 3.84 13.38 -9.84
N ARG A 89 4.95 12.63 -9.78
CA ARG A 89 6.30 13.10 -10.10
C ARG A 89 6.81 14.19 -9.15
N GLN A 90 6.30 14.20 -7.92
CA GLN A 90 6.73 15.11 -6.85
C GLN A 90 7.36 14.36 -5.68
N GLY A 91 7.63 13.04 -5.84
CA GLY A 91 8.21 12.22 -4.79
C GLY A 91 7.23 11.75 -3.72
N ILE A 92 5.93 11.95 -3.90
CA ILE A 92 4.91 11.60 -2.89
C ILE A 92 4.84 10.08 -2.66
N ALA A 93 4.82 9.30 -3.73
CA ALA A 93 4.76 7.84 -3.60
C ALA A 93 5.99 7.29 -2.87
N ARG A 94 7.17 7.79 -3.20
CA ARG A 94 8.41 7.42 -2.50
C ARG A 94 8.33 7.78 -1.02
N ALA A 95 7.83 8.96 -0.69
CA ALA A 95 7.71 9.41 0.70
C ALA A 95 6.70 8.57 1.48
N LEU A 96 5.56 8.23 0.87
CA LEU A 96 4.57 7.34 1.47
C LEU A 96 5.15 5.94 1.72
N LEU A 97 5.90 5.40 0.76
CA LEU A 97 6.59 4.13 0.93
C LEU A 97 7.58 4.17 2.09
N GLN A 98 8.34 5.24 2.23
CA GLN A 98 9.27 5.41 3.33
C GLN A 98 8.57 5.39 4.69
N CYS A 99 7.39 5.98 4.79
CA CYS A 99 6.56 5.89 6.01
C CYS A 99 6.16 4.45 6.31
N ALA A 100 5.73 3.71 5.29
CA ALA A 100 5.35 2.30 5.44
C ALA A 100 6.54 1.44 5.85
N GLU A 101 7.70 1.65 5.23
CA GLU A 101 8.93 0.93 5.58
C GLU A 101 9.37 1.20 7.02
N ALA A 102 9.31 2.47 7.46
CA ALA A 102 9.65 2.83 8.83
C ALA A 102 8.72 2.15 9.83
N TRP A 103 7.41 2.14 9.54
CA TRP A 103 6.42 1.44 10.36
C TRP A 103 6.72 -0.06 10.45
N ALA A 104 7.04 -0.70 9.31
CA ALA A 104 7.37 -2.12 9.29
C ALA A 104 8.61 -2.42 10.14
N LYS A 105 9.64 -1.58 10.07
CA LYS A 105 10.84 -1.72 10.90
C LYS A 105 10.51 -1.64 12.38
N GLU A 106 9.67 -0.70 12.78
CA GLU A 106 9.22 -0.57 14.18
C GLU A 106 8.47 -1.81 14.66
N LYS A 107 7.76 -2.48 13.75
CA LYS A 107 7.05 -3.73 14.03
C LYS A 107 7.98 -4.96 14.03
N GLY A 108 9.27 -4.78 13.81
CA GLY A 108 10.26 -5.85 13.83
C GLY A 108 10.53 -6.51 12.47
N CYS A 109 10.01 -5.96 11.39
CA CYS A 109 10.26 -6.52 10.06
C CYS A 109 11.67 -6.23 9.58
N ARG A 110 12.27 -7.21 8.92
CA ARG A 110 13.57 -7.10 8.25
C ARG A 110 13.44 -7.00 6.75
N GLU A 111 12.26 -7.32 6.23
CA GLU A 111 11.97 -7.32 4.81
C GLU A 111 10.64 -6.63 4.54
N PHE A 112 10.56 -6.02 3.36
CA PHE A 112 9.34 -5.36 2.90
C PHE A 112 9.07 -5.84 1.48
N ALA A 113 7.85 -6.31 1.23
CA ALA A 113 7.47 -6.94 -0.02
C ALA A 113 6.30 -6.21 -0.67
N SER A 114 6.08 -6.48 -1.93
CA SER A 114 4.98 -5.95 -2.70
C SER A 114 4.75 -6.82 -3.94
N ASP A 115 3.72 -6.52 -4.70
CA ASP A 115 3.46 -7.17 -5.98
C ASP A 115 2.81 -6.19 -6.95
N CYS A 116 2.80 -6.57 -8.20
CA CYS A 116 1.99 -5.92 -9.22
C CYS A 116 1.63 -6.94 -10.30
N THR A 117 0.61 -6.65 -11.09
CA THR A 117 0.26 -7.51 -12.21
C THR A 117 1.36 -7.44 -13.29
N LEU A 118 1.49 -8.51 -14.05
CA LEU A 118 2.53 -8.64 -15.07
C LEU A 118 2.48 -7.52 -16.11
N GLU A 119 1.28 -7.05 -16.43
CA GLU A 119 1.05 -6.01 -17.44
C GLU A 119 1.26 -4.59 -16.92
N ASN A 120 1.34 -4.40 -15.61
CA ASN A 120 1.45 -3.07 -15.00
C ASN A 120 2.90 -2.59 -15.03
N GLN A 121 3.32 -2.08 -16.18
CA GLN A 121 4.69 -1.61 -16.41
C GLN A 121 5.04 -0.38 -15.57
N GLU A 122 4.07 0.50 -15.32
CA GLU A 122 4.28 1.67 -14.49
C GLU A 122 4.61 1.27 -13.05
N SER A 123 3.87 0.32 -12.50
CA SER A 123 4.12 -0.20 -11.16
C SER A 123 5.46 -0.92 -11.07
N LEU A 124 5.81 -1.71 -12.09
CA LEU A 124 7.11 -2.38 -12.15
C LEU A 124 8.25 -1.37 -12.08
N ARG A 125 8.19 -0.32 -12.88
CA ARG A 125 9.22 0.73 -12.89
C ARG A 125 9.28 1.45 -11.54
N PHE A 126 8.13 1.76 -10.94
CA PHE A 126 8.09 2.37 -9.61
C PHE A 126 8.83 1.50 -8.59
N HIS A 127 8.48 0.21 -8.52
CA HIS A 127 9.11 -0.72 -7.56
C HIS A 127 10.63 -0.78 -7.73
N GLN A 128 11.10 -0.88 -8.96
CA GLN A 128 12.54 -0.90 -9.24
C GLN A 128 13.22 0.41 -8.83
N ASN A 129 12.57 1.55 -9.11
CA ASN A 129 13.12 2.87 -8.81
C ASN A 129 13.20 3.17 -7.30
N VAL A 130 12.36 2.55 -6.49
CA VAL A 130 12.36 2.76 -5.03
C VAL A 130 13.12 1.66 -4.27
N GLY A 131 13.79 0.76 -4.98
CA GLY A 131 14.73 -0.19 -4.38
C GLY A 131 14.22 -1.61 -4.20
N PHE A 132 13.03 -1.95 -4.68
CA PHE A 132 12.60 -3.35 -4.71
C PHE A 132 13.36 -4.13 -5.78
N ALA A 133 13.77 -5.35 -5.45
CA ALA A 133 14.29 -6.31 -6.40
C ALA A 133 13.18 -7.29 -6.78
N GLU A 134 13.08 -7.64 -8.05
CA GLU A 134 12.13 -8.64 -8.49
C GLU A 134 12.48 -10.00 -7.89
N ALA A 135 11.55 -10.58 -7.10
CA ALA A 135 11.76 -11.88 -6.48
C ALA A 135 11.37 -13.03 -7.41
N ASN A 136 10.20 -12.95 -8.03
CA ASN A 136 9.72 -13.99 -8.93
C ASN A 136 8.51 -13.49 -9.72
N ARG A 137 8.18 -14.25 -10.77
CA ARG A 137 6.94 -14.08 -11.54
C ARG A 137 6.18 -15.39 -11.45
N ILE A 138 4.93 -15.33 -11.01
CA ILE A 138 4.11 -16.51 -10.77
C ILE A 138 2.78 -16.39 -11.52
N ILE A 139 2.16 -17.54 -11.77
CA ILE A 139 0.79 -17.64 -12.28
C ILE A 139 -0.07 -18.16 -11.15
N CYS A 140 -1.14 -17.44 -10.81
CA CYS A 140 -2.06 -17.83 -9.75
C CYS A 140 -3.24 -18.60 -10.36
N PHE A 141 -3.64 -19.67 -9.69
CA PHE A 141 -4.77 -20.50 -10.10
C PHE A 141 -5.79 -20.59 -9.00
N ILE A 142 -7.06 -20.66 -9.36
CA ILE A 142 -8.15 -20.92 -8.41
C ILE A 142 -9.17 -21.86 -9.04
N LYS A 143 -9.80 -22.70 -8.23
CA LYS A 143 -10.84 -23.62 -8.64
C LYS A 143 -11.98 -23.58 -7.62
N ARG A 144 -13.18 -23.31 -8.08
CA ARG A 144 -14.37 -23.41 -7.24
C ARG A 144 -14.75 -24.87 -7.07
N LEU A 145 -15.11 -25.27 -5.85
CA LEU A 145 -15.49 -26.64 -5.54
C LEU A 145 -17.00 -26.74 -5.30
#